data_46c8e92007f9acd838b1e680cba8fee5
#
_entry.id   46c8e92007f9acd838b1e680cba8fee5
#
_cell.length_a   1.000
_cell.length_b   1.000
_cell.length_c   1.000
_cell.angle_alpha   90.00
_cell.angle_beta   90.00
_cell.angle_gamma   90.00
#
_symmetry.space_group_name_H-M   'P 1'
#
loop_
_entity.id
_entity.type
_entity.pdbx_description
1 polymer ?
#
loop_
_entity_poly.entity_id
_entity_poly.type
_entity_poly.pdbx_seq_one_letter_code
_entity_poly.pdbx_strand_id
1 'polypeptide(L)'
;MRLSAKCSSALFAVLLLASSVSAWAAPVEGYKVIHTYPHDTSAYTQGLIYLDGNLYEGTGLEGHSSIRMVDLESGKVLQHYELPGEYFGEGLTDWGSMLIELTWKAQLGFVYDRFSFRQISTFHYTGEGWGLTHDKTSLIMSDGTPYLRFLDPKTFKEIRRVKVTDDGKPIDQINELEYIHGEVYANIWQTDRIARISPATGKVIAWIDLSGILPGYEGSGGNAVLNGIAYDAKTDRLFVTGKLWPKLFEIKLVPGKK
;
A
#
# COMPACT_ATOMS: atom_id res chain seq x y z
N MET A 1 70.89 -12.65 48.19
CA MET A 1 69.85 -13.54 47.64
C MET A 1 68.68 -12.64 47.20
N ARG A 2 68.48 -12.40 45.88
CA ARG A 2 67.40 -11.63 45.32
C ARG A 2 66.47 -12.61 44.57
N LEU A 3 65.25 -12.78 45.05
CA LEU A 3 64.23 -13.51 44.35
C LEU A 3 63.57 -12.62 43.30
N SER A 4 63.58 -13.05 42.05
CA SER A 4 62.92 -12.45 40.92
C SER A 4 61.51 -13.09 40.78
N ALA A 5 60.48 -12.31 40.96
CA ALA A 5 59.11 -12.74 40.69
C ALA A 5 58.79 -12.52 39.21
N LYS A 6 58.50 -13.59 38.47
CA LYS A 6 57.99 -13.55 37.09
C LYS A 6 56.46 -13.38 37.14
N CYS A 7 55.97 -12.21 36.71
CA CYS A 7 54.56 -11.99 36.43
C CYS A 7 54.21 -12.58 35.06
N SER A 8 53.39 -13.63 35.04
CA SER A 8 52.82 -14.16 33.80
C SER A 8 51.47 -13.48 33.53
N SER A 9 51.43 -12.63 32.53
CA SER A 9 50.18 -12.00 32.06
C SER A 9 49.43 -12.96 31.14
N ALA A 10 48.35 -13.54 31.61
CA ALA A 10 47.43 -14.31 30.76
C ALA A 10 46.51 -13.37 29.97
N LEU A 11 46.67 -13.35 28.66
CA LEU A 11 45.82 -12.64 27.72
C LEU A 11 44.55 -13.47 27.49
N PHE A 12 43.43 -13.03 28.04
CA PHE A 12 42.12 -13.60 27.71
C PHE A 12 41.64 -13.00 26.38
N ALA A 13 41.69 -13.77 25.30
CA ALA A 13 41.07 -13.45 24.03
C ALA A 13 39.57 -13.75 24.12
N VAL A 14 38.74 -12.69 24.19
CA VAL A 14 37.29 -12.81 24.07
C VAL A 14 36.94 -12.98 22.59
N LEU A 15 36.63 -14.20 22.16
CA LEU A 15 36.02 -14.47 20.85
C LEU A 15 34.57 -13.97 20.87
N LEU A 16 34.35 -12.84 20.22
CA LEU A 16 32.99 -12.40 19.84
C LEU A 16 32.49 -13.27 18.69
N LEU A 17 31.70 -14.28 19.01
CA LEU A 17 30.89 -15.02 18.03
C LEU A 17 29.83 -14.08 17.48
N ALA A 18 30.11 -13.45 16.34
CA ALA A 18 29.11 -12.80 15.54
C ALA A 18 28.18 -13.88 14.97
N SER A 19 27.02 -14.09 15.62
CA SER A 19 25.94 -14.89 15.05
C SER A 19 25.42 -14.15 13.83
N SER A 20 25.78 -14.61 12.64
CA SER A 20 25.15 -14.21 11.38
C SER A 20 23.70 -14.67 11.43
N VAL A 21 22.79 -13.76 11.73
CA VAL A 21 21.36 -13.98 11.52
C VAL A 21 21.18 -14.09 10.00
N SER A 22 21.01 -15.32 9.51
CA SER A 22 20.57 -15.54 8.12
C SER A 22 19.22 -14.85 7.97
N ALA A 23 19.20 -13.73 7.27
CA ALA A 23 17.96 -13.12 6.84
C ALA A 23 17.37 -14.05 5.78
N TRP A 24 16.25 -14.66 6.08
CA TRP A 24 15.50 -15.47 5.12
C TRP A 24 14.58 -14.51 4.35
N ALA A 25 14.44 -14.72 3.04
CA ALA A 25 13.46 -14.03 2.24
C ALA A 25 12.05 -14.25 2.86
N ALA A 26 11.21 -13.24 2.79
CA ALA A 26 9.86 -13.31 3.38
C ALA A 26 9.05 -14.45 2.75
N PRO A 27 8.21 -15.17 3.52
CA PRO A 27 7.37 -16.24 3.01
C PRO A 27 6.39 -15.72 1.96
N VAL A 28 6.00 -16.59 1.04
CA VAL A 28 4.97 -16.31 0.04
C VAL A 28 3.67 -16.99 0.47
N GLU A 29 2.60 -16.21 0.57
CA GLU A 29 1.25 -16.67 0.82
C GLU A 29 0.48 -16.74 -0.51
N GLY A 30 -0.47 -17.64 -0.59
CA GLY A 30 -1.44 -17.72 -1.67
C GLY A 30 -2.78 -17.12 -1.26
N TYR A 31 -3.77 -17.29 -2.12
CA TYR A 31 -5.12 -16.79 -1.90
C TYR A 31 -6.18 -17.84 -2.25
N LYS A 32 -7.37 -17.63 -1.72
CA LYS A 32 -8.62 -18.26 -2.13
C LYS A 32 -9.63 -17.17 -2.41
N VAL A 33 -10.22 -17.14 -3.60
CA VAL A 33 -11.35 -16.26 -3.91
C VAL A 33 -12.57 -16.75 -3.13
N ILE A 34 -13.18 -15.87 -2.37
CA ILE A 34 -14.39 -16.10 -1.59
C ILE A 34 -15.59 -15.62 -2.37
N HIS A 35 -15.51 -14.40 -2.92
CA HIS A 35 -16.54 -13.81 -3.76
C HIS A 35 -15.93 -12.98 -4.89
N THR A 36 -16.71 -12.74 -5.94
CA THR A 36 -16.32 -11.91 -7.08
C THR A 36 -17.44 -10.92 -7.35
N TYR A 37 -17.09 -9.63 -7.34
CA TYR A 37 -17.99 -8.52 -7.58
C TYR A 37 -17.72 -7.89 -8.94
N PRO A 38 -18.72 -7.22 -9.54
CA PRO A 38 -18.49 -6.43 -10.75
C PRO A 38 -17.60 -5.23 -10.44
N HIS A 39 -16.75 -4.85 -11.39
CA HIS A 39 -15.93 -3.66 -11.32
C HIS A 39 -15.93 -2.95 -12.67
N ASP A 40 -15.82 -1.62 -12.67
CA ASP A 40 -15.91 -0.79 -13.86
C ASP A 40 -14.64 -0.87 -14.70
N THR A 41 -14.74 -1.38 -15.92
CA THR A 41 -13.60 -1.51 -16.85
C THR A 41 -13.03 -0.17 -17.33
N SER A 42 -13.68 0.94 -17.03
CA SER A 42 -13.15 2.29 -17.28
C SER A 42 -12.38 2.86 -16.08
N ALA A 43 -12.45 2.19 -14.92
CA ALA A 43 -11.77 2.61 -13.71
C ALA A 43 -10.25 2.34 -13.78
N TYR A 44 -9.47 3.38 -13.95
CA TYR A 44 -8.02 3.29 -13.78
C TYR A 44 -7.68 3.44 -12.30
N THR A 45 -7.93 2.38 -11.53
CA THR A 45 -7.86 2.35 -10.05
C THR A 45 -6.47 2.72 -9.53
N GLN A 46 -6.42 3.76 -8.69
CA GLN A 46 -5.20 4.25 -8.07
C GLN A 46 -5.26 4.25 -6.53
N GLY A 47 -6.45 4.29 -5.96
CA GLY A 47 -6.69 4.16 -4.54
C GLY A 47 -8.02 3.46 -4.29
N LEU A 48 -8.09 2.61 -3.27
CA LEU A 48 -9.29 1.85 -2.94
C LEU A 48 -9.41 1.68 -1.44
N ILE A 49 -10.57 2.01 -0.87
CA ILE A 49 -10.88 1.75 0.54
C ILE A 49 -12.31 1.25 0.68
N TYR A 50 -12.60 0.51 1.76
CA TYR A 50 -13.94 0.05 2.09
C TYR A 50 -14.42 0.69 3.39
N LEU A 51 -15.51 1.46 3.31
CA LEU A 51 -16.08 2.17 4.46
C LEU A 51 -17.59 2.03 4.48
N ASP A 52 -18.13 1.62 5.62
CA ASP A 52 -19.58 1.64 5.91
C ASP A 52 -20.46 0.98 4.83
N GLY A 53 -19.99 -0.11 4.22
CA GLY A 53 -20.74 -0.88 3.25
C GLY A 53 -20.46 -0.55 1.79
N ASN A 54 -19.68 0.50 1.51
CA ASN A 54 -19.34 0.93 0.16
C ASN A 54 -17.83 0.95 -0.08
N LEU A 55 -17.46 0.82 -1.34
CA LEU A 55 -16.10 1.12 -1.80
C LEU A 55 -15.99 2.64 -2.08
N TYR A 56 -14.85 3.22 -1.73
CA TYR A 56 -14.43 4.52 -2.22
C TYR A 56 -13.19 4.30 -3.08
N GLU A 57 -13.21 4.83 -4.28
CA GLU A 57 -12.19 4.57 -5.29
C GLU A 57 -11.68 5.87 -5.87
N GLY A 58 -10.36 6.06 -5.84
CA GLY A 58 -9.64 7.07 -6.59
C GLY A 58 -9.21 6.52 -7.94
N THR A 59 -9.51 7.21 -9.02
CA THR A 59 -9.10 6.81 -10.38
C THR A 59 -8.14 7.81 -10.98
N GLY A 60 -7.19 7.32 -11.78
CA GLY A 60 -6.23 8.12 -12.52
C GLY A 60 -6.67 8.41 -13.95
N LEU A 61 -5.78 8.98 -14.71
CA LEU A 61 -5.79 9.49 -16.09
C LEU A 61 -6.19 10.97 -16.17
N GLU A 62 -5.29 11.80 -16.73
CA GLU A 62 -5.54 13.22 -16.97
C GLU A 62 -6.84 13.42 -17.76
N GLY A 63 -7.68 14.33 -17.28
CA GLY A 63 -9.02 14.59 -17.83
C GLY A 63 -10.09 13.54 -17.48
N HIS A 64 -9.75 12.48 -16.75
CA HIS A 64 -10.67 11.39 -16.38
C HIS A 64 -10.51 10.94 -14.92
N SER A 65 -9.65 11.59 -14.16
CA SER A 65 -9.44 11.28 -12.74
C SER A 65 -10.66 11.63 -11.91
N SER A 66 -11.01 10.76 -10.97
CA SER A 66 -12.20 10.95 -10.13
C SER A 66 -12.06 10.26 -8.77
N ILE A 67 -12.82 10.75 -7.79
CA ILE A 67 -13.17 9.98 -6.59
C ILE A 67 -14.61 9.50 -6.72
N ARG A 68 -14.88 8.25 -6.32
CA ARG A 68 -16.19 7.61 -6.47
C ARG A 68 -16.57 6.83 -5.24
N MET A 69 -17.85 6.83 -4.91
CA MET A 69 -18.45 5.88 -3.98
C MET A 69 -19.17 4.83 -4.80
N VAL A 70 -18.85 3.56 -4.58
CA VAL A 70 -19.33 2.44 -5.40
C VAL A 70 -20.01 1.42 -4.49
N ASP A 71 -21.21 0.98 -4.89
CA ASP A 71 -21.90 -0.13 -4.25
C ASP A 71 -21.18 -1.45 -4.53
N LEU A 72 -20.78 -2.14 -3.49
CA LEU A 72 -19.95 -3.35 -3.59
C LEU A 72 -20.62 -4.45 -4.42
N GLU A 73 -21.93 -4.68 -4.19
CA GLU A 73 -22.63 -5.82 -4.78
C GLU A 73 -22.90 -5.63 -6.28
N SER A 74 -23.27 -4.42 -6.67
CA SER A 74 -23.64 -4.13 -8.06
C SER A 74 -22.53 -3.49 -8.89
N GLY A 75 -21.46 -3.00 -8.27
CA GLY A 75 -20.42 -2.18 -8.92
C GLY A 75 -20.91 -0.82 -9.40
N LYS A 76 -22.14 -0.40 -8.99
CA LYS A 76 -22.74 0.85 -9.42
C LYS A 76 -22.11 2.03 -8.71
N VAL A 77 -21.69 3.04 -9.47
CA VAL A 77 -21.25 4.33 -8.92
C VAL A 77 -22.46 5.06 -8.34
N LEU A 78 -22.44 5.28 -7.03
CA LEU A 78 -23.50 5.97 -6.27
C LEU A 78 -23.27 7.47 -6.21
N GLN A 79 -22.01 7.88 -6.13
CA GLN A 79 -21.57 9.26 -6.09
C GLN A 79 -20.19 9.39 -6.75
N HIS A 80 -19.94 10.49 -7.43
CA HIS A 80 -18.62 10.73 -7.99
C HIS A 80 -18.30 12.23 -8.06
N TYR A 81 -17.01 12.56 -8.09
CA TYR A 81 -16.47 13.88 -8.30
C TYR A 81 -15.28 13.77 -9.25
N GLU A 82 -15.29 14.52 -10.35
CA GLU A 82 -14.19 14.59 -11.30
C GLU A 82 -13.14 15.60 -10.80
N LEU A 83 -11.87 15.20 -10.82
CA LEU A 83 -10.77 16.11 -10.53
C LEU A 83 -10.64 17.12 -11.68
N PRO A 84 -10.07 18.33 -11.41
CA PRO A 84 -9.68 19.23 -12.50
C PRO A 84 -8.77 18.52 -13.51
N GLY A 85 -9.04 18.71 -14.79
CA GLY A 85 -8.51 17.88 -15.88
C GLY A 85 -7.00 17.86 -16.04
N GLU A 86 -6.28 18.81 -15.43
CA GLU A 86 -4.82 18.86 -15.40
C GLU A 86 -4.18 17.91 -14.37
N TYR A 87 -4.97 17.26 -13.50
CA TYR A 87 -4.44 16.37 -12.46
C TYR A 87 -4.66 14.91 -12.80
N PHE A 88 -3.65 14.13 -12.52
CA PHE A 88 -3.73 12.68 -12.51
C PHE A 88 -3.93 12.23 -11.05
N GLY A 89 -5.16 11.77 -10.70
CA GLY A 89 -5.51 11.26 -9.37
C GLY A 89 -4.76 9.96 -9.04
N GLU A 90 -4.40 9.80 -7.80
CA GLU A 90 -3.61 8.68 -7.29
C GLU A 90 -4.22 8.10 -6.00
N GLY A 91 -3.39 7.68 -5.05
CA GLY A 91 -3.81 7.04 -3.82
C GLY A 91 -4.85 7.82 -3.04
N LEU A 92 -5.84 7.11 -2.52
CA LEU A 92 -6.98 7.63 -1.76
C LEU A 92 -7.04 6.94 -0.40
N THR A 93 -7.30 7.72 0.65
CA THR A 93 -7.62 7.18 1.97
C THR A 93 -8.64 8.07 2.68
N ASP A 94 -9.21 7.59 3.79
CA ASP A 94 -10.03 8.41 4.68
C ASP A 94 -9.21 8.94 5.87
N TRP A 95 -9.71 9.98 6.49
CA TRP A 95 -9.30 10.44 7.82
C TRP A 95 -10.47 11.08 8.55
N GLY A 96 -11.14 10.30 9.38
CA GLY A 96 -12.35 10.73 10.03
C GLY A 96 -13.51 10.97 9.06
N SER A 97 -13.96 12.22 8.91
CA SER A 97 -14.99 12.60 7.94
C SER A 97 -14.43 13.10 6.61
N MET A 98 -13.13 12.95 6.37
CA MET A 98 -12.48 13.40 5.15
C MET A 98 -12.08 12.23 4.26
N LEU A 99 -11.99 12.50 2.96
CA LEU A 99 -11.21 11.72 2.00
C LEU A 99 -9.98 12.55 1.61
N ILE A 100 -8.85 11.88 1.48
CA ILE A 100 -7.57 12.48 1.12
C ILE A 100 -7.05 11.76 -0.10
N GLU A 101 -6.76 12.49 -1.17
CA GLU A 101 -6.30 11.96 -2.44
C GLU A 101 -4.99 12.64 -2.86
N LEU A 102 -4.07 11.86 -3.39
CA LEU A 102 -2.81 12.33 -3.96
C LEU A 102 -2.97 12.59 -5.46
N THR A 103 -2.00 13.31 -6.03
CA THR A 103 -1.82 13.41 -7.49
C THR A 103 -0.45 12.89 -7.87
N TRP A 104 -0.27 12.37 -9.09
CA TRP A 104 0.99 11.75 -9.51
C TRP A 104 2.18 12.71 -9.40
N LYS A 105 2.26 13.71 -10.28
CA LYS A 105 3.43 14.59 -10.42
C LYS A 105 3.19 16.04 -10.00
N ALA A 106 1.94 16.40 -9.76
CA ALA A 106 1.60 17.79 -9.42
C ALA A 106 2.04 18.19 -8.00
N GLN A 107 2.49 17.22 -7.17
CA GLN A 107 2.92 17.44 -5.78
C GLN A 107 1.83 18.11 -4.93
N LEU A 108 0.58 17.84 -5.30
CA LEU A 108 -0.62 18.39 -4.70
C LEU A 108 -1.52 17.26 -4.20
N GLY A 109 -2.02 17.37 -3.00
CA GLY A 109 -3.07 16.50 -2.49
C GLY A 109 -4.35 17.29 -2.25
N PHE A 110 -5.46 16.61 -2.39
CA PHE A 110 -6.80 17.14 -2.17
C PHE A 110 -7.40 16.55 -0.90
N VAL A 111 -8.17 17.36 -0.20
CA VAL A 111 -8.95 16.93 0.96
C VAL A 111 -10.42 17.25 0.67
N TYR A 112 -11.27 16.23 0.80
CA TYR A 112 -12.70 16.33 0.54
C TYR A 112 -13.51 15.97 1.79
N ASP A 113 -14.70 16.54 1.91
CA ASP A 113 -15.74 16.02 2.80
C ASP A 113 -16.23 14.67 2.26
N ARG A 114 -16.15 13.61 3.06
CA ARG A 114 -16.45 12.24 2.63
C ARG A 114 -17.89 12.04 2.14
N PHE A 115 -18.83 12.80 2.70
CA PHE A 115 -20.24 12.59 2.42
C PHE A 115 -20.74 13.36 1.20
N SER A 116 -20.20 14.54 0.96
CA SER A 116 -20.60 15.40 -0.15
C SER A 116 -19.61 15.44 -1.31
N PHE A 117 -18.40 14.90 -1.14
CA PHE A 117 -17.26 15.04 -2.04
C PHE A 117 -16.86 16.49 -2.34
N ARG A 118 -17.35 17.41 -1.51
CA ARG A 118 -16.94 18.81 -1.63
C ARG A 118 -15.50 18.97 -1.19
N GLN A 119 -14.67 19.56 -2.04
CA GLN A 119 -13.28 19.88 -1.70
C GLN A 119 -13.25 20.86 -0.52
N ILE A 120 -12.48 20.52 0.51
CA ILE A 120 -12.28 21.30 1.73
C ILE A 120 -11.02 22.13 1.61
N SER A 121 -9.91 21.49 1.23
CA SER A 121 -8.57 22.10 1.15
C SER A 121 -7.66 21.33 0.22
N THR A 122 -6.44 21.85 0.07
CA THR A 122 -5.34 21.18 -0.61
C THR A 122 -4.09 21.22 0.28
N PHE A 123 -3.13 20.35 -0.01
CA PHE A 123 -1.82 20.35 0.62
C PHE A 123 -0.73 20.03 -0.41
N HIS A 124 0.52 20.33 -0.07
CA HIS A 124 1.66 20.04 -0.92
C HIS A 124 2.60 19.03 -0.29
N TYR A 125 3.19 18.21 -1.13
CA TYR A 125 4.27 17.30 -0.78
C TYR A 125 5.36 17.33 -1.87
N THR A 126 6.50 16.72 -1.63
CA THR A 126 7.61 16.66 -2.58
C THR A 126 7.67 15.31 -3.29
N GLY A 127 8.07 15.31 -4.55
CA GLY A 127 8.16 14.08 -5.36
C GLY A 127 6.83 13.65 -5.94
N GLU A 128 6.73 12.40 -6.33
CA GLU A 128 5.49 11.81 -6.85
C GLU A 128 4.60 11.33 -5.70
N GLY A 129 3.29 11.24 -5.93
CA GLY A 129 2.34 10.57 -5.06
C GLY A 129 1.78 9.34 -5.77
N TRP A 130 1.81 8.16 -5.10
CA TRP A 130 1.28 6.91 -5.64
C TRP A 130 0.18 6.34 -4.74
N GLY A 131 0.50 5.53 -3.74
CA GLY A 131 -0.48 4.98 -2.81
C GLY A 131 -0.60 5.82 -1.54
N LEU A 132 -1.75 5.71 -0.88
CA LEU A 132 -2.04 6.38 0.38
C LEU A 132 -2.94 5.51 1.26
N THR A 133 -2.52 5.29 2.50
CA THR A 133 -3.33 4.70 3.56
C THR A 133 -3.05 5.42 4.88
N HIS A 134 -3.58 4.93 5.98
CA HIS A 134 -3.27 5.48 7.30
C HIS A 134 -3.24 4.43 8.40
N ASP A 135 -2.43 4.66 9.43
CA ASP A 135 -2.57 4.03 10.72
C ASP A 135 -3.44 4.93 11.65
N LYS A 136 -3.45 4.65 12.94
CA LYS A 136 -4.22 5.48 13.90
C LYS A 136 -3.62 6.87 14.15
N THR A 137 -2.43 7.15 13.66
CA THR A 137 -1.63 8.34 14.03
C THR A 137 -1.09 9.11 12.83
N SER A 138 -0.91 8.48 11.70
CA SER A 138 -0.22 9.04 10.54
C SER A 138 -0.89 8.60 9.23
N LEU A 139 -0.83 9.44 8.22
CA LEU A 139 -0.99 9.02 6.84
C LEU A 139 0.29 8.31 6.40
N ILE A 140 0.17 7.29 5.56
CA ILE A 140 1.28 6.50 5.03
C ILE A 140 1.20 6.55 3.51
N MET A 141 2.24 7.09 2.89
CA MET A 141 2.30 7.39 1.46
C MET A 141 3.42 6.59 0.79
N SER A 142 3.17 6.11 -0.41
CA SER A 142 4.17 5.60 -1.34
C SER A 142 4.42 6.59 -2.49
N ASP A 143 5.54 6.44 -3.20
CA ASP A 143 5.95 7.28 -4.32
C ASP A 143 6.74 6.48 -5.39
N GLY A 144 6.54 5.16 -5.45
CA GLY A 144 7.25 4.25 -6.34
C GLY A 144 8.68 3.91 -5.89
N THR A 145 9.25 4.68 -4.97
CA THR A 145 10.57 4.40 -4.38
C THR A 145 10.49 3.33 -3.29
N PRO A 146 11.63 2.79 -2.80
CA PRO A 146 11.62 1.84 -1.70
C PRO A 146 11.32 2.47 -0.33
N TYR A 147 10.54 3.53 -0.26
CA TYR A 147 10.22 4.18 1.01
C TYR A 147 8.72 4.31 1.23
N LEU A 148 8.28 3.97 2.45
CA LEU A 148 6.99 4.43 2.99
C LEU A 148 7.23 5.72 3.75
N ARG A 149 6.49 6.77 3.40
CA ARG A 149 6.58 8.11 3.98
C ARG A 149 5.40 8.31 4.93
N PHE A 150 5.66 8.74 6.14
CA PHE A 150 4.65 8.97 7.16
C PHE A 150 4.42 10.46 7.30
N LEU A 151 3.17 10.87 7.12
CA LEU A 151 2.78 12.27 7.18
C LEU A 151 1.92 12.54 8.42
N ASP A 152 2.09 13.70 9.03
CA ASP A 152 1.18 14.19 10.06
C ASP A 152 -0.19 14.51 9.44
N PRO A 153 -1.30 13.95 9.92
CA PRO A 153 -2.60 14.06 9.26
C PRO A 153 -3.25 15.45 9.37
N LYS A 154 -2.70 16.35 10.19
CA LYS A 154 -3.17 17.75 10.34
C LYS A 154 -2.41 18.72 9.47
N THR A 155 -1.10 18.51 9.34
CA THR A 155 -0.21 19.42 8.63
C THR A 155 0.25 18.88 7.28
N PHE A 156 0.02 17.59 7.01
CA PHE A 156 0.47 16.83 5.84
C PHE A 156 2.01 16.84 5.65
N LYS A 157 2.75 17.27 6.66
CA LYS A 157 4.21 17.25 6.62
C LYS A 157 4.75 15.86 6.91
N GLU A 158 5.78 15.48 6.17
CA GLU A 158 6.49 14.24 6.45
C GLU A 158 7.18 14.30 7.80
N ILE A 159 6.89 13.33 8.67
CA ILE A 159 7.44 13.19 10.02
C ILE A 159 8.52 12.11 10.10
N ARG A 160 8.46 11.11 9.24
CA ARG A 160 9.46 10.04 9.10
C ARG A 160 9.27 9.27 7.80
N ARG A 161 10.26 8.49 7.44
CA ARG A 161 10.15 7.45 6.40
C ARG A 161 10.87 6.19 6.81
N VAL A 162 10.45 5.06 6.26
CA VAL A 162 11.12 3.77 6.44
C VAL A 162 11.47 3.18 5.09
N LYS A 163 12.65 2.60 4.98
CA LYS A 163 13.07 1.88 3.76
C LYS A 163 12.49 0.47 3.77
N VAL A 164 11.78 0.12 2.72
CA VAL A 164 11.20 -1.22 2.55
C VAL A 164 12.27 -2.16 2.00
N THR A 165 12.41 -3.32 2.66
CA THR A 165 13.40 -4.32 2.27
C THR A 165 12.89 -5.74 2.48
N ASP A 166 13.32 -6.66 1.60
CA ASP A 166 13.20 -8.09 1.78
C ASP A 166 14.61 -8.70 1.69
N ASP A 167 15.00 -9.47 2.70
CA ASP A 167 16.37 -10.02 2.82
C ASP A 167 17.48 -8.96 2.59
N GLY A 168 17.26 -7.76 3.15
CA GLY A 168 18.18 -6.62 3.02
C GLY A 168 18.18 -5.92 1.66
N LYS A 169 17.46 -6.45 0.66
CA LYS A 169 17.32 -5.82 -0.66
C LYS A 169 16.17 -4.81 -0.66
N PRO A 170 16.35 -3.61 -1.20
CA PRO A 170 15.26 -2.64 -1.31
C PRO A 170 14.17 -3.14 -2.25
N ILE A 171 12.92 -2.87 -1.89
CA ILE A 171 11.73 -3.14 -2.70
C ILE A 171 11.20 -1.80 -3.19
N ASP A 172 11.30 -1.56 -4.48
CA ASP A 172 10.76 -0.39 -5.17
C ASP A 172 9.41 -0.69 -5.85
N GLN A 173 8.90 0.27 -6.63
CA GLN A 173 7.61 0.19 -7.32
C GLN A 173 6.43 0.01 -6.34
N ILE A 174 6.58 0.48 -5.10
CA ILE A 174 5.52 0.44 -4.09
C ILE A 174 4.41 1.38 -4.53
N ASN A 175 3.21 0.84 -4.73
CA ASN A 175 2.07 1.57 -5.28
C ASN A 175 0.93 1.66 -4.26
N GLU A 176 -0.26 1.21 -4.61
CA GLU A 176 -1.45 1.32 -3.79
C GLU A 176 -1.27 0.60 -2.44
N LEU A 177 -1.84 1.19 -1.38
CA LEU A 177 -1.59 0.83 0.01
C LEU A 177 -2.86 0.64 0.81
N GLU A 178 -2.87 -0.38 1.69
CA GLU A 178 -3.90 -0.54 2.72
C GLU A 178 -3.28 -0.94 4.06
N TYR A 179 -3.78 -0.36 5.17
CA TYR A 179 -3.30 -0.67 6.53
C TYR A 179 -4.20 -1.69 7.21
N ILE A 180 -3.69 -2.90 7.42
CA ILE A 180 -4.45 -4.04 7.95
C ILE A 180 -3.71 -4.65 9.13
N HIS A 181 -4.36 -4.74 10.29
CA HIS A 181 -3.84 -5.43 11.49
C HIS A 181 -2.41 -5.05 11.90
N GLY A 182 -2.02 -3.78 11.73
CA GLY A 182 -0.69 -3.33 12.12
C GLY A 182 0.38 -3.46 11.02
N GLU A 183 0.01 -3.88 9.84
CA GLU A 183 0.87 -4.03 8.67
C GLU A 183 0.39 -3.15 7.51
N VAL A 184 1.30 -2.74 6.65
CA VAL A 184 0.97 -2.10 5.37
C VAL A 184 0.98 -3.16 4.28
N TYR A 185 -0.15 -3.33 3.61
CA TYR A 185 -0.28 -4.11 2.39
C TYR A 185 -0.04 -3.18 1.22
N ALA A 186 0.85 -3.56 0.31
CA ALA A 186 1.27 -2.70 -0.79
C ALA A 186 1.28 -3.45 -2.11
N ASN A 187 0.57 -2.94 -3.11
CA ASN A 187 0.75 -3.41 -4.48
C ASN A 187 2.17 -3.06 -4.96
N ILE A 188 2.82 -3.99 -5.63
CA ILE A 188 4.09 -3.74 -6.33
C ILE A 188 3.78 -3.61 -7.82
N TRP A 189 3.92 -2.40 -8.34
CA TRP A 189 3.52 -2.07 -9.70
C TRP A 189 4.16 -2.98 -10.76
N GLN A 190 3.37 -3.36 -11.75
CA GLN A 190 3.70 -4.32 -12.83
C GLN A 190 3.99 -5.75 -12.35
N THR A 191 3.50 -6.11 -11.15
CA THR A 191 3.54 -7.50 -10.66
C THR A 191 2.17 -7.94 -10.18
N ASP A 192 1.98 -9.25 -10.03
CA ASP A 192 0.80 -9.84 -9.40
C ASP A 192 0.99 -10.03 -7.88
N ARG A 193 1.79 -9.16 -7.24
CA ARG A 193 2.17 -9.33 -5.84
C ARG A 193 1.77 -8.16 -4.97
N ILE A 194 1.41 -8.50 -3.74
CA ILE A 194 1.25 -7.56 -2.64
C ILE A 194 2.32 -7.87 -1.60
N ALA A 195 3.04 -6.85 -1.14
CA ALA A 195 3.96 -6.95 -0.01
C ALA A 195 3.21 -6.64 1.28
N ARG A 196 3.36 -7.48 2.31
CA ARG A 196 2.96 -7.18 3.68
C ARG A 196 4.18 -6.62 4.40
N ILE A 197 4.10 -5.39 4.87
CA ILE A 197 5.25 -4.60 5.32
C ILE A 197 5.06 -4.18 6.77
N SER A 198 6.09 -4.34 7.59
CA SER A 198 6.14 -3.75 8.93
C SER A 198 6.30 -2.23 8.84
N PRO A 199 5.33 -1.41 9.27
CA PRO A 199 5.45 0.05 9.25
C PRO A 199 6.50 0.60 10.20
N ALA A 200 6.91 -0.19 11.19
CA ALA A 200 7.95 0.20 12.14
C ALA A 200 9.36 0.03 11.56
N THR A 201 9.60 -1.03 10.79
CA THR A 201 10.95 -1.41 10.35
C THR A 201 11.15 -1.35 8.84
N GLY A 202 10.09 -1.32 8.05
CA GLY A 202 10.11 -1.44 6.60
C GLY A 202 10.42 -2.84 6.09
N LYS A 203 10.56 -3.84 6.96
CA LYS A 203 10.77 -5.23 6.52
C LYS A 203 9.49 -5.80 5.91
N VAL A 204 9.64 -6.46 4.77
CA VAL A 204 8.58 -7.31 4.22
C VAL A 204 8.40 -8.52 5.16
N ILE A 205 7.18 -8.71 5.62
CA ILE A 205 6.78 -9.78 6.55
C ILE A 205 6.39 -11.03 5.76
N ALA A 206 5.64 -10.80 4.68
CA ALA A 206 5.20 -11.84 3.75
C ALA A 206 4.89 -11.22 2.38
N TRP A 207 4.87 -12.06 1.35
CA TRP A 207 4.35 -11.76 0.03
C TRP A 207 3.01 -12.45 -0.18
N ILE A 208 2.08 -11.80 -0.86
CA ILE A 208 0.87 -12.42 -1.36
C ILE A 208 1.02 -12.54 -2.88
N ASP A 209 0.98 -13.76 -3.41
CA ASP A 209 1.04 -14.03 -4.84
C ASP A 209 -0.38 -14.20 -5.39
N LEU A 210 -0.84 -13.23 -6.17
CA LEU A 210 -2.16 -13.19 -6.81
C LEU A 210 -2.11 -13.61 -8.28
N SER A 211 -1.02 -14.23 -8.74
CA SER A 211 -0.88 -14.71 -10.11
C SER A 211 -2.07 -15.60 -10.51
N GLY A 212 -2.69 -15.24 -11.64
CA GLY A 212 -3.83 -15.98 -12.19
C GLY A 212 -5.18 -15.67 -11.54
N ILE A 213 -5.30 -14.64 -10.69
CA ILE A 213 -6.59 -14.26 -10.07
C ILE A 213 -7.61 -13.80 -11.12
N LEU A 214 -7.17 -13.19 -12.20
CA LEU A 214 -7.99 -12.80 -13.35
C LEU A 214 -7.53 -13.53 -14.63
N PRO A 215 -7.97 -14.78 -14.86
CA PRO A 215 -7.52 -15.55 -16.00
C PRO A 215 -7.88 -14.90 -17.34
N GLY A 216 -6.95 -14.93 -18.30
CA GLY A 216 -7.17 -14.42 -19.66
C GLY A 216 -7.20 -12.91 -19.78
N TYR A 217 -6.98 -12.19 -18.71
CA TYR A 217 -6.84 -10.75 -18.71
C TYR A 217 -5.34 -10.38 -18.66
N GLU A 218 -4.66 -10.71 -19.74
CA GLU A 218 -3.37 -10.10 -20.02
C GLU A 218 -3.65 -8.69 -20.54
N GLY A 219 -3.75 -7.76 -19.60
CA GLY A 219 -4.32 -6.44 -19.77
C GLY A 219 -4.02 -5.78 -21.12
N SER A 220 -4.97 -5.08 -21.65
CA SER A 220 -4.87 -4.28 -22.86
C SER A 220 -3.69 -3.30 -22.76
N GLY A 221 -2.51 -3.71 -23.22
CA GLY A 221 -1.36 -2.83 -23.37
C GLY A 221 -0.51 -2.55 -22.14
N GLY A 222 -0.43 -3.47 -21.15
CA GLY A 222 0.52 -3.35 -20.02
C GLY A 222 0.10 -2.37 -18.91
N ASN A 223 -1.04 -1.71 -19.03
CA ASN A 223 -1.55 -0.75 -18.05
C ASN A 223 -2.65 -1.32 -17.14
N ALA A 224 -3.25 -2.45 -17.50
CA ALA A 224 -4.30 -3.09 -16.72
C ALA A 224 -3.69 -4.07 -15.69
N VAL A 225 -3.01 -3.52 -14.71
CA VAL A 225 -2.27 -4.26 -13.69
C VAL A 225 -3.06 -4.34 -12.39
N LEU A 226 -2.71 -5.32 -11.55
CA LEU A 226 -3.17 -5.42 -10.17
C LEU A 226 -2.88 -4.08 -9.45
N ASN A 227 -3.90 -3.42 -8.94
CA ASN A 227 -3.81 -2.21 -8.14
C ASN A 227 -5.16 -1.92 -7.47
N GLY A 228 -5.14 -1.79 -6.16
CA GLY A 228 -6.32 -1.56 -5.33
C GLY A 228 -6.50 -2.68 -4.30
N ILE A 229 -6.37 -2.31 -3.02
CA ILE A 229 -6.56 -3.15 -1.85
C ILE A 229 -7.54 -2.43 -0.94
N ALA A 230 -8.60 -3.09 -0.51
CA ALA A 230 -9.52 -2.53 0.48
C ALA A 230 -9.79 -3.55 1.58
N TYR A 231 -10.05 -3.08 2.79
CA TYR A 231 -10.28 -3.95 3.93
C TYR A 231 -11.50 -3.53 4.75
N ASP A 232 -12.42 -4.47 4.96
CA ASP A 232 -13.52 -4.33 5.91
C ASP A 232 -13.11 -4.81 7.29
N ALA A 233 -12.70 -3.89 8.15
CA ALA A 233 -12.27 -4.18 9.50
C ALA A 233 -13.39 -4.70 10.42
N LYS A 234 -14.68 -4.54 10.04
CA LYS A 234 -15.82 -5.02 10.84
C LYS A 234 -16.07 -6.51 10.65
N THR A 235 -15.84 -7.02 9.44
CA THR A 235 -16.14 -8.42 9.08
C THR A 235 -14.92 -9.20 8.61
N ASP A 236 -13.71 -8.60 8.70
CA ASP A 236 -12.43 -9.20 8.33
C ASP A 236 -12.40 -9.69 6.88
N ARG A 237 -12.84 -8.80 5.94
CA ARG A 237 -12.84 -9.09 4.50
C ARG A 237 -11.78 -8.29 3.78
N LEU A 238 -11.00 -8.97 2.96
CA LEU A 238 -9.96 -8.38 2.12
C LEU A 238 -10.42 -8.39 0.67
N PHE A 239 -10.36 -7.21 0.04
CA PHE A 239 -10.72 -7.02 -1.36
C PHE A 239 -9.51 -6.60 -2.18
N VAL A 240 -9.44 -7.08 -3.41
CA VAL A 240 -8.41 -6.70 -4.39
C VAL A 240 -9.01 -6.54 -5.78
N THR A 241 -8.47 -5.58 -6.52
CA THR A 241 -8.83 -5.34 -7.92
C THR A 241 -7.61 -4.89 -8.73
N GLY A 242 -7.81 -4.41 -9.94
CA GLY A 242 -6.77 -3.84 -10.78
C GLY A 242 -7.30 -2.74 -11.69
N LYS A 243 -6.37 -1.96 -12.24
CA LYS A 243 -6.67 -0.90 -13.20
C LYS A 243 -7.42 -1.47 -14.40
N LEU A 244 -8.58 -0.90 -14.70
CA LEU A 244 -9.45 -1.31 -15.82
C LEU A 244 -9.96 -2.75 -15.73
N TRP A 245 -9.85 -3.41 -14.59
CA TRP A 245 -10.32 -4.77 -14.43
C TRP A 245 -11.86 -4.83 -14.40
N PRO A 246 -12.50 -5.89 -14.94
CA PRO A 246 -13.94 -6.05 -14.87
C PRO A 246 -14.44 -6.63 -13.55
N LYS A 247 -13.53 -6.96 -12.62
CA LYS A 247 -13.83 -7.68 -11.39
C LYS A 247 -13.07 -7.15 -10.21
N LEU A 248 -13.74 -7.13 -9.07
CA LEU A 248 -13.15 -7.01 -7.74
C LEU A 248 -13.32 -8.35 -7.03
N PHE A 249 -12.32 -8.78 -6.30
CA PHE A 249 -12.30 -10.08 -5.63
C PHE A 249 -12.24 -9.91 -4.12
N GLU A 250 -13.14 -10.57 -3.40
CA GLU A 250 -12.96 -10.85 -1.98
C GLU A 250 -12.09 -12.09 -1.85
N ILE A 251 -10.99 -11.98 -1.13
CA ILE A 251 -10.03 -13.07 -0.98
C ILE A 251 -9.78 -13.40 0.49
N LYS A 252 -9.37 -14.63 0.72
CA LYS A 252 -8.79 -15.08 1.98
C LYS A 252 -7.37 -15.57 1.75
N LEU A 253 -6.45 -15.12 2.59
CA LEU A 253 -5.06 -15.57 2.53
C LEU A 253 -4.96 -17.03 3.00
N VAL A 254 -4.12 -17.79 2.31
CA VAL A 254 -3.82 -19.19 2.62
C VAL A 254 -2.30 -19.40 2.60
N PRO A 255 -1.76 -20.37 3.33
CA PRO A 255 -0.35 -20.70 3.24
C PRO A 255 0.08 -20.92 1.80
N GLY A 256 1.22 -20.41 1.41
CA GLY A 256 1.77 -20.59 0.07
C GLY A 256 1.98 -22.09 -0.25
N LYS A 257 1.89 -22.42 -1.52
CA LYS A 257 2.27 -23.76 -1.98
C LYS A 257 3.77 -23.93 -1.74
N LYS A 258 4.12 -24.99 -1.04
CA LYS A 258 5.53 -25.43 -0.85
C LYS A 258 6.11 -25.90 -2.16
#